data_c15c4b9b24c327e416979e73cf5375b1
#
_entry.id   c15c4b9b24c327e416979e73cf5375b1
#
_cell.length_a   1.000
_cell.length_b   1.000
_cell.length_c   1.000
_cell.angle_alpha   90.00
_cell.angle_beta   90.00
_cell.angle_gamma   90.00
#
_symmetry.space_group_name_H-M   'P 1'
#
loop_
_entity.id
_entity.type
_entity.pdbx_description
1 polymer ?
#
loop_
_entity_poly.entity_id
_entity_poly.type
_entity_poly.pdbx_seq_one_letter_code
_entity_poly.pdbx_strand_id
1 'polypeptide(L)'
;LKRVNLFTSRFFPSIDINLKELCDVLVLSNYDHVKHTLINPFTEAIQCQGRFRRVFPNGKRYNSLTVIASIPNGLKAKSNEEIYADITARIKCYRAVQKERLKADDPTNFDKDLKRLRLNEVLNPERNGFDRFAIEQLLLDEQVKGYYLSPDALRQAYEATGYFNVDFQPEDEAVGEDDIYR
;
A
#
# COMPACT_ATOMS: atom_id res chain seq x y z
N LEU A 1 -28.07 -2.37 -1.48
CA LEU A 1 -27.08 -1.28 -1.34
C LEU A 1 -27.82 0.03 -1.07
N LYS A 2 -27.21 0.91 -0.27
CA LYS A 2 -27.68 2.27 0.01
C LYS A 2 -27.18 3.21 -1.12
N ARG A 3 -27.61 4.49 -1.10
CA ARG A 3 -27.15 5.51 -2.06
C ARG A 3 -25.63 5.69 -2.04
N VAL A 4 -25.01 5.64 -0.87
CA VAL A 4 -23.55 5.63 -0.68
C VAL A 4 -23.19 4.43 0.17
N ASN A 5 -22.15 3.71 -0.24
CA ASN A 5 -21.60 2.57 0.48
C ASN A 5 -20.09 2.73 0.59
N LEU A 6 -19.55 2.57 1.79
CA LEU A 6 -18.13 2.69 2.07
C LEU A 6 -17.54 1.29 2.30
N PHE A 7 -16.43 1.02 1.61
CA PHE A 7 -15.68 -0.23 1.74
C PHE A 7 -14.21 0.08 2.03
N THR A 8 -13.60 -0.71 2.88
CA THR A 8 -12.14 -0.67 3.07
C THR A 8 -11.49 -1.74 2.18
N SER A 9 -10.19 -1.63 1.96
CA SER A 9 -9.41 -2.60 1.15
C SER A 9 -9.55 -4.05 1.64
N ARG A 10 -9.86 -4.26 2.92
CA ARG A 10 -10.13 -5.60 3.49
C ARG A 10 -11.29 -6.32 2.84
N PHE A 11 -12.21 -5.60 2.22
CA PHE A 11 -13.35 -6.19 1.53
C PHE A 11 -13.05 -6.60 0.08
N PHE A 12 -11.98 -6.09 -0.52
CA PHE A 12 -11.64 -6.39 -1.92
C PHE A 12 -11.52 -7.89 -2.20
N PRO A 13 -10.89 -8.73 -1.36
CA PRO A 13 -10.80 -10.16 -1.62
C PRO A 13 -12.07 -10.96 -1.29
N SER A 14 -13.04 -10.40 -0.55
CA SER A 14 -14.07 -11.20 0.12
C SER A 14 -15.51 -10.89 -0.27
N ILE A 15 -15.81 -9.85 -1.06
CA ILE A 15 -17.19 -9.50 -1.44
C ILE A 15 -17.37 -9.51 -2.95
N ASP A 16 -18.51 -10.06 -3.38
CA ASP A 16 -19.01 -9.85 -4.72
C ASP A 16 -20.14 -8.82 -4.69
N ILE A 17 -20.05 -7.83 -5.57
CA ILE A 17 -21.00 -6.72 -5.66
C ILE A 17 -21.89 -6.94 -6.87
N ASN A 18 -23.16 -7.25 -6.60
CA ASN A 18 -24.20 -7.37 -7.64
C ASN A 18 -25.08 -6.13 -7.61
N LEU A 19 -24.82 -5.21 -8.54
CA LEU A 19 -25.56 -3.97 -8.66
C LEU A 19 -26.92 -4.20 -9.34
N LYS A 20 -27.93 -3.44 -8.91
CA LYS A 20 -29.22 -3.35 -9.62
C LYS A 20 -29.18 -2.33 -10.74
N GLU A 21 -28.38 -1.28 -10.57
CA GLU A 21 -28.14 -0.18 -11.48
C GLU A 21 -26.66 0.19 -11.51
N LEU A 22 -26.20 0.89 -12.55
CA LEU A 22 -24.81 1.37 -12.64
C LEU A 22 -24.54 2.40 -11.54
N CYS A 23 -23.37 2.33 -10.94
CA CYS A 23 -22.89 3.28 -9.95
C CYS A 23 -21.52 3.83 -10.34
N ASP A 24 -21.14 4.94 -9.74
CA ASP A 24 -19.77 5.44 -9.75
C ASP A 24 -18.99 4.81 -8.61
N VAL A 25 -17.73 4.48 -8.87
CA VAL A 25 -16.80 3.89 -7.91
C VAL A 25 -15.70 4.89 -7.64
N LEU A 26 -15.53 5.27 -6.38
CA LEU A 26 -14.44 6.13 -5.94
C LEU A 26 -13.44 5.30 -5.12
N VAL A 27 -12.19 5.35 -5.49
CA VAL A 27 -11.06 4.73 -4.78
C VAL A 27 -10.23 5.86 -4.18
N LEU A 28 -10.17 5.89 -2.86
CA LEU A 28 -9.47 6.93 -2.11
C LEU A 28 -8.17 6.39 -1.52
N SER A 29 -7.08 7.10 -1.75
CA SER A 29 -5.77 6.80 -1.21
C SER A 29 -5.15 8.09 -0.63
N ASN A 30 -4.73 8.02 0.65
CA ASN A 30 -4.11 9.15 1.32
C ASN A 30 -2.89 8.69 2.13
N TYR A 31 -1.72 8.79 1.52
CA TYR A 31 -0.47 8.34 2.15
C TYR A 31 -0.03 9.23 3.32
N ASP A 32 -0.35 10.52 3.32
CA ASP A 32 0.08 11.46 4.37
C ASP A 32 -0.50 11.10 5.72
N HIS A 33 -1.76 10.67 5.74
CA HIS A 33 -2.45 10.31 6.98
C HIS A 33 -2.42 8.80 7.26
N VAL A 34 -2.48 7.97 6.21
CA VAL A 34 -2.66 6.53 6.36
C VAL A 34 -1.81 5.77 5.33
N LYS A 35 -0.59 5.44 5.70
CA LYS A 35 0.41 4.82 4.80
C LYS A 35 -0.02 3.53 4.10
N HIS A 36 -0.93 2.77 4.70
CA HIS A 36 -1.45 1.52 4.14
C HIS A 36 -2.65 1.69 3.20
N THR A 37 -2.96 2.91 2.77
CA THR A 37 -4.05 3.16 1.82
C THR A 37 -3.59 3.20 0.36
N LEU A 38 -2.29 3.04 0.11
CA LEU A 38 -1.80 2.91 -1.26
C LEU A 38 -2.37 1.64 -1.88
N ILE A 39 -2.94 1.79 -3.07
CA ILE A 39 -3.55 0.69 -3.82
C ILE A 39 -2.61 0.30 -4.94
N ASN A 40 -2.29 -0.99 -5.01
CA ASN A 40 -1.47 -1.52 -6.09
C ASN A 40 -2.31 -1.58 -7.39
N PRO A 41 -1.94 -0.82 -8.45
CA PRO A 41 -2.66 -0.82 -9.73
C PRO A 41 -2.76 -2.20 -10.36
N PHE A 42 -1.72 -3.02 -10.23
CA PHE A 42 -1.61 -4.33 -10.89
C PHE A 42 -2.35 -5.46 -10.16
N THR A 43 -2.72 -5.28 -8.90
CA THR A 43 -3.40 -6.30 -8.10
C THR A 43 -4.69 -5.79 -7.50
N GLU A 44 -4.62 -4.89 -6.52
CA GLU A 44 -5.77 -4.46 -5.73
C GLU A 44 -6.80 -3.68 -6.55
N ALA A 45 -6.35 -2.78 -7.45
CA ALA A 45 -7.26 -2.04 -8.31
C ALA A 45 -8.01 -2.97 -9.28
N ILE A 46 -7.31 -3.95 -9.87
CA ILE A 46 -7.92 -4.96 -10.74
C ILE A 46 -8.88 -5.84 -9.94
N GLN A 47 -8.51 -6.25 -8.72
CA GLN A 47 -9.40 -7.01 -7.84
C GLN A 47 -10.65 -6.21 -7.49
N CYS A 48 -10.51 -4.93 -7.15
CA CYS A 48 -11.64 -4.05 -6.86
C CYS A 48 -12.62 -4.02 -8.05
N GLN A 49 -12.10 -3.80 -9.26
CA GLN A 49 -12.90 -3.84 -10.50
C GLN A 49 -13.60 -5.18 -10.68
N GLY A 50 -12.91 -6.29 -10.44
CA GLY A 50 -13.42 -7.65 -10.59
C GLY A 50 -14.55 -8.01 -9.60
N ARG A 51 -14.77 -7.23 -8.54
CA ARG A 51 -15.85 -7.46 -7.56
C ARG A 51 -17.22 -7.08 -8.08
N PHE A 52 -17.31 -6.23 -9.09
CA PHE A 52 -18.57 -5.89 -9.76
C PHE A 52 -18.92 -7.00 -10.77
N ARG A 53 -19.75 -7.96 -10.34
CA ARG A 53 -20.01 -9.20 -11.10
C ARG A 53 -20.99 -9.02 -12.23
N ARG A 54 -22.01 -8.19 -12.03
CA ARG A 54 -23.05 -8.00 -13.02
C ARG A 54 -22.54 -7.17 -14.20
N VAL A 55 -22.73 -7.68 -15.40
CA VAL A 55 -22.55 -6.95 -16.65
C VAL A 55 -23.92 -6.46 -17.11
N PHE A 56 -24.04 -5.16 -17.36
CA PHE A 56 -25.26 -4.54 -17.87
C PHE A 56 -25.36 -4.67 -19.40
N PRO A 57 -26.53 -4.41 -20.01
CA PRO A 57 -26.72 -4.55 -21.47
C PRO A 57 -25.73 -3.69 -22.31
N ASN A 58 -25.23 -2.60 -21.77
CA ASN A 58 -24.22 -1.74 -22.41
C ASN A 58 -22.78 -2.27 -22.24
N GLY A 59 -22.59 -3.48 -21.72
CA GLY A 59 -21.28 -4.09 -21.47
C GLY A 59 -20.55 -3.57 -20.24
N LYS A 60 -21.08 -2.57 -19.54
CA LYS A 60 -20.45 -2.00 -18.35
C LYS A 60 -20.81 -2.80 -17.09
N ARG A 61 -19.93 -2.75 -16.09
CA ARG A 61 -20.15 -3.30 -14.74
C ARG A 61 -20.44 -2.20 -13.71
N TYR A 62 -19.93 -1.00 -13.95
CA TYR A 62 -20.13 0.24 -13.20
C TYR A 62 -20.10 1.41 -14.20
N ASN A 63 -20.48 2.60 -13.79
CA ASN A 63 -20.50 3.79 -14.65
C ASN A 63 -19.10 4.34 -14.86
N SER A 64 -18.42 4.68 -13.76
CA SER A 64 -17.05 5.18 -13.74
C SER A 64 -16.27 4.60 -12.55
N LEU A 65 -14.94 4.55 -12.68
CA LEU A 65 -14.02 4.30 -11.56
C LEU A 65 -13.03 5.46 -11.52
N THR A 66 -13.10 6.21 -10.44
CA THR A 66 -12.22 7.36 -10.21
C THR A 66 -11.27 7.05 -9.06
N VAL A 67 -9.99 7.26 -9.28
CA VAL A 67 -8.96 7.12 -8.24
C VAL A 67 -8.55 8.53 -7.82
N ILE A 68 -8.72 8.82 -6.53
CA ILE A 68 -8.27 10.06 -5.90
C ILE A 68 -7.12 9.69 -4.96
N ALA A 69 -5.94 10.22 -5.22
CA ALA A 69 -4.74 9.92 -4.46
C ALA A 69 -4.04 11.20 -4.00
N SER A 70 -3.76 11.28 -2.69
CA SER A 70 -2.83 12.27 -2.15
C SER A 70 -1.41 11.75 -2.34
N ILE A 71 -0.60 12.51 -3.07
CA ILE A 71 0.81 12.20 -3.32
C ILE A 71 1.66 13.20 -2.55
N PRO A 72 2.34 12.77 -1.46
CA PRO A 72 3.16 13.68 -0.66
C PRO A 72 4.39 14.13 -1.43
N ASN A 73 4.70 15.43 -1.30
CA ASN A 73 5.92 15.99 -1.87
C ASN A 73 7.17 15.31 -1.29
N GLY A 74 8.09 14.90 -2.16
CA GLY A 74 9.35 14.30 -1.75
C GLY A 74 9.25 12.85 -1.27
N LEU A 75 8.16 12.16 -1.58
CA LEU A 75 8.07 10.72 -1.37
C LEU A 75 9.23 10.02 -2.07
N LYS A 76 9.87 9.07 -1.36
CA LYS A 76 10.97 8.25 -1.90
C LYS A 76 10.63 6.79 -1.71
N ALA A 77 10.79 6.00 -2.74
CA ALA A 77 10.77 4.55 -2.67
C ALA A 77 12.21 4.03 -2.68
N LYS A 78 12.47 3.00 -1.87
CA LYS A 78 13.78 2.32 -1.84
C LYS A 78 13.87 1.33 -2.99
N SER A 79 15.07 1.20 -3.56
CA SER A 79 15.37 0.10 -4.48
C SER A 79 15.45 -1.25 -3.73
N ASN A 80 15.37 -2.33 -4.47
CA ASN A 80 15.53 -3.67 -3.89
C ASN A 80 16.90 -3.82 -3.21
N GLU A 81 17.97 -3.28 -3.83
CA GLU A 81 19.32 -3.29 -3.28
C GLU A 81 19.41 -2.52 -1.97
N GLU A 82 18.77 -1.35 -1.88
CA GLU A 82 18.71 -0.56 -0.65
C GLU A 82 17.95 -1.28 0.46
N ILE A 83 16.85 -1.98 0.14
CA ILE A 83 16.09 -2.77 1.10
C ILE A 83 16.92 -3.93 1.63
N TYR A 84 17.58 -4.68 0.74
CA TYR A 84 18.45 -5.80 1.14
C TYR A 84 19.65 -5.32 1.96
N ALA A 85 20.26 -4.17 1.61
CA ALA A 85 21.35 -3.58 2.35
C ALA A 85 20.90 -3.17 3.78
N ASP A 86 19.75 -2.52 3.91
CA ASP A 86 19.15 -2.11 5.18
C ASP A 86 18.86 -3.32 6.08
N ILE A 87 18.20 -4.35 5.54
CA ILE A 87 17.93 -5.60 6.26
C ILE A 87 19.25 -6.25 6.72
N THR A 88 20.25 -6.33 5.84
CA THR A 88 21.54 -6.92 6.17
C THR A 88 22.27 -6.17 7.28
N ALA A 89 22.24 -4.83 7.24
CA ALA A 89 22.83 -3.98 8.27
C ALA A 89 22.13 -4.18 9.63
N ARG A 90 20.80 -4.20 9.66
CA ARG A 90 20.01 -4.44 10.87
C ARG A 90 20.29 -5.81 11.48
N ILE A 91 20.49 -6.83 10.65
CA ILE A 91 20.83 -8.17 11.13
C ILE A 91 22.21 -8.22 11.77
N LYS A 92 23.20 -7.58 11.15
CA LYS A 92 24.53 -7.48 11.74
C LYS A 92 24.46 -6.80 13.11
N CYS A 93 23.71 -5.72 13.20
CA CYS A 93 23.49 -5.00 14.46
C CYS A 93 22.76 -5.90 15.49
N TYR A 94 21.70 -6.58 15.09
CA TYR A 94 20.96 -7.53 15.95
C TYR A 94 21.87 -8.59 16.53
N ARG A 95 22.67 -9.25 15.68
CA ARG A 95 23.60 -10.30 16.13
C ARG A 95 24.66 -9.77 17.12
N ALA A 96 25.16 -8.56 16.88
CA ALA A 96 26.12 -7.92 17.79
C ALA A 96 25.48 -7.62 19.15
N VAL A 97 24.29 -7.00 19.16
CA VAL A 97 23.54 -6.69 20.39
C VAL A 97 23.17 -7.99 21.13
N GLN A 98 22.73 -9.02 20.41
CA GLN A 98 22.38 -10.29 21.02
C GLN A 98 23.58 -10.99 21.68
N LYS A 99 24.75 -10.91 21.05
CA LYS A 99 26.01 -11.44 21.62
C LYS A 99 26.38 -10.74 22.93
N GLU A 100 26.24 -9.43 23.00
CA GLU A 100 26.52 -8.65 24.23
C GLU A 100 25.44 -8.87 25.30
N ARG A 101 24.17 -8.99 24.89
CA ARG A 101 23.05 -9.35 25.78
C ARG A 101 23.30 -10.64 26.57
N LEU A 102 23.88 -11.65 25.92
CA LEU A 102 24.16 -12.96 26.56
C LEU A 102 25.27 -12.87 27.63
N LYS A 103 26.04 -11.78 27.65
CA LYS A 103 27.13 -11.55 28.64
C LYS A 103 26.69 -10.60 29.76
N ALA A 104 25.55 -9.97 29.64
CA ALA A 104 25.10 -8.96 30.58
C ALA A 104 24.36 -9.59 31.76
N ASP A 105 24.62 -9.08 32.96
CA ASP A 105 23.89 -9.47 34.17
C ASP A 105 22.44 -8.97 34.15
N ASP A 106 22.21 -7.78 33.55
CA ASP A 106 20.86 -7.24 33.30
C ASP A 106 20.62 -7.02 31.79
N PRO A 107 19.84 -7.87 31.10
CA PRO A 107 19.56 -7.77 29.67
C PRO A 107 18.50 -6.74 29.29
N THR A 108 17.85 -6.05 30.23
CA THR A 108 16.65 -5.24 30.00
C THR A 108 16.84 -4.15 28.93
N ASN A 109 18.00 -3.50 28.94
CA ASN A 109 18.32 -2.42 27.97
C ASN A 109 18.56 -2.99 26.57
N PHE A 110 19.25 -4.13 26.49
CA PHE A 110 19.47 -4.82 25.20
C PHE A 110 18.15 -5.29 24.58
N ASP A 111 17.18 -5.73 25.37
CA ASP A 111 15.86 -6.13 24.89
C ASP A 111 15.10 -4.94 24.29
N LYS A 112 15.25 -3.74 24.85
CA LYS A 112 14.69 -2.50 24.29
C LYS A 112 15.34 -2.15 22.95
N ASP A 113 16.66 -2.28 22.84
CA ASP A 113 17.41 -1.97 21.62
C ASP A 113 17.10 -2.98 20.51
N LEU A 114 16.99 -4.28 20.85
CA LEU A 114 16.55 -5.31 19.90
C LEU A 114 15.15 -5.04 19.33
N LYS A 115 14.22 -4.58 20.16
CA LYS A 115 12.88 -4.17 19.71
C LYS A 115 12.90 -2.96 18.77
N ARG A 116 13.81 -1.99 19.02
CA ARG A 116 13.98 -0.79 18.16
C ARG A 116 14.45 -1.13 16.75
N LEU A 117 15.22 -2.21 16.59
CA LEU A 117 15.69 -2.67 15.29
C LEU A 117 14.56 -3.18 14.38
N ARG A 118 13.34 -3.37 14.91
CA ARG A 118 12.14 -3.83 14.18
C ARG A 118 12.37 -5.07 13.30
N LEU A 119 13.28 -5.94 13.72
CA LEU A 119 13.60 -7.16 12.99
C LEU A 119 12.55 -8.25 13.18
N ASN A 120 11.63 -8.09 14.14
CA ASN A 120 10.49 -9.00 14.32
C ASN A 120 9.61 -9.09 13.08
N GLU A 121 9.67 -8.09 12.20
CA GLU A 121 8.94 -8.04 10.93
C GLU A 121 9.56 -8.94 9.85
N VAL A 122 10.84 -9.27 9.97
CA VAL A 122 11.60 -10.02 8.94
C VAL A 122 12.33 -11.26 9.47
N LEU A 123 12.39 -11.44 10.79
CA LEU A 123 12.96 -12.62 11.43
C LEU A 123 11.85 -13.57 11.90
N ASN A 124 11.99 -14.83 11.56
CA ASN A 124 11.24 -15.89 12.19
C ASN A 124 12.06 -16.44 13.39
N PRO A 125 11.70 -16.12 14.65
CA PRO A 125 12.46 -16.53 15.83
C PRO A 125 12.50 -18.06 16.01
N GLU A 126 11.41 -18.73 15.59
CA GLU A 126 11.28 -20.19 15.73
C GLU A 126 12.22 -20.95 14.78
N ARG A 127 12.49 -20.36 13.61
CA ARG A 127 13.35 -20.96 12.58
C ARG A 127 14.78 -20.42 12.60
N ASN A 128 15.07 -19.47 13.50
CA ASN A 128 16.36 -18.76 13.57
C ASN A 128 16.83 -18.25 12.18
N GLY A 129 15.86 -17.80 11.37
CA GLY A 129 16.06 -17.43 9.99
C GLY A 129 15.15 -16.28 9.55
N PHE A 130 15.19 -15.99 8.25
CA PHE A 130 14.36 -14.95 7.66
C PHE A 130 12.95 -15.45 7.34
N ASP A 131 11.99 -14.57 7.55
CA ASP A 131 10.68 -14.73 6.97
C ASP A 131 10.71 -14.15 5.53
N ARG A 132 10.73 -15.07 4.55
CA ARG A 132 10.77 -14.68 3.14
C ARG A 132 9.53 -13.89 2.73
N PHE A 133 8.36 -14.25 3.26
CA PHE A 133 7.10 -13.54 2.95
C PHE A 133 7.14 -12.10 3.46
N ALA A 134 7.68 -11.88 4.66
CA ALA A 134 7.83 -10.55 5.20
C ALA A 134 8.79 -9.69 4.36
N ILE A 135 9.88 -10.27 3.86
CA ILE A 135 10.81 -9.57 2.95
C ILE A 135 10.12 -9.25 1.62
N GLU A 136 9.43 -10.21 1.02
CA GLU A 136 8.67 -10.01 -0.22
C GLU A 136 7.59 -8.94 -0.05
N GLN A 137 6.93 -8.89 1.11
CA GLN A 137 5.97 -7.84 1.42
C GLN A 137 6.62 -6.45 1.50
N LEU A 138 7.79 -6.34 2.13
CA LEU A 138 8.54 -5.06 2.15
C LEU A 138 8.94 -4.60 0.75
N LEU A 139 9.39 -5.53 -0.10
CA LEU A 139 9.73 -5.22 -1.49
C LEU A 139 8.49 -4.75 -2.26
N LEU A 140 7.36 -5.43 -2.08
CA LEU A 140 6.09 -5.08 -2.71
C LEU A 140 5.59 -3.71 -2.22
N ASP A 141 5.66 -3.43 -0.92
CA ASP A 141 5.22 -2.16 -0.34
C ASP A 141 6.04 -0.98 -0.93
N GLU A 142 7.37 -1.13 -1.06
CA GLU A 142 8.21 -0.11 -1.68
C GLU A 142 7.98 0.00 -3.19
N GLN A 143 7.70 -1.11 -3.87
CA GLN A 143 7.30 -1.09 -5.29
C GLN A 143 5.99 -0.32 -5.48
N VAL A 144 4.96 -0.61 -4.68
CA VAL A 144 3.68 0.10 -4.73
C VAL A 144 3.89 1.58 -4.45
N LYS A 145 4.69 1.92 -3.45
CA LYS A 145 5.07 3.30 -3.14
C LYS A 145 5.76 3.98 -4.33
N GLY A 146 6.55 3.23 -5.11
CA GLY A 146 7.19 3.71 -6.34
C GLY A 146 6.19 4.23 -7.37
N TYR A 147 4.99 3.66 -7.45
CA TYR A 147 3.93 4.15 -8.35
C TYR A 147 3.37 5.51 -7.92
N TYR A 148 3.53 5.89 -6.66
CA TYR A 148 3.02 7.14 -6.08
C TYR A 148 4.09 8.23 -5.94
N LEU A 149 5.22 8.13 -6.64
CA LEU A 149 6.28 9.15 -6.59
C LEU A 149 5.89 10.46 -7.31
N SER A 150 4.99 10.37 -8.27
CA SER A 150 4.40 11.52 -8.95
C SER A 150 3.05 11.13 -9.57
N PRO A 151 2.19 12.13 -9.90
CA PRO A 151 0.95 11.88 -10.63
C PRO A 151 1.16 11.14 -11.94
N ASP A 152 2.22 11.48 -12.70
CA ASP A 152 2.56 10.79 -13.95
C ASP A 152 2.99 9.34 -13.73
N ALA A 153 3.77 9.04 -12.68
CA ALA A 153 4.15 7.67 -12.35
C ALA A 153 2.92 6.81 -12.03
N LEU A 154 1.96 7.37 -11.28
CA LEU A 154 0.72 6.67 -10.95
C LEU A 154 -0.13 6.43 -12.20
N ARG A 155 -0.28 7.45 -13.06
CA ARG A 155 -0.96 7.31 -14.35
C ARG A 155 -0.37 6.20 -15.19
N GLN A 156 0.96 6.23 -15.39
CA GLN A 156 1.68 5.22 -16.17
C GLN A 156 1.51 3.82 -15.59
N ALA A 157 1.51 3.67 -14.26
CA ALA A 157 1.29 2.38 -13.63
C ALA A 157 -0.11 1.83 -13.93
N TYR A 158 -1.18 2.66 -13.89
CA TYR A 158 -2.51 2.23 -14.27
C TYR A 158 -2.62 1.87 -15.75
N GLU A 159 -2.06 2.70 -16.65
CA GLU A 159 -2.02 2.44 -18.10
C GLU A 159 -1.29 1.13 -18.41
N ALA A 160 -0.15 0.89 -17.77
CA ALA A 160 0.68 -0.30 -17.98
C ALA A 160 -0.03 -1.61 -17.58
N THR A 161 -1.09 -1.56 -16.76
CA THR A 161 -1.88 -2.76 -16.44
C THR A 161 -2.63 -3.31 -17.64
N GLY A 162 -2.93 -2.48 -18.64
CA GLY A 162 -3.79 -2.83 -19.78
C GLY A 162 -5.28 -3.03 -19.45
N TYR A 163 -5.67 -2.82 -18.19
CA TYR A 163 -7.07 -2.96 -17.72
C TYR A 163 -7.82 -1.64 -17.64
N PHE A 164 -7.09 -0.53 -17.55
CA PHE A 164 -7.66 0.79 -17.37
C PHE A 164 -7.37 1.68 -18.57
N ASN A 165 -8.40 2.39 -19.02
CA ASN A 165 -8.23 3.50 -19.96
C ASN A 165 -8.25 4.77 -19.10
N VAL A 166 -7.06 5.37 -18.94
CA VAL A 166 -6.86 6.44 -17.94
C VAL A 166 -7.15 7.81 -18.58
N ASP A 167 -8.12 8.51 -18.01
CA ASP A 167 -8.31 9.94 -18.21
C ASP A 167 -7.74 10.65 -16.99
N PHE A 168 -6.62 11.38 -17.18
CA PHE A 168 -5.88 11.98 -16.09
C PHE A 168 -6.16 13.49 -16.03
N GLN A 169 -6.65 13.92 -14.88
CA GLN A 169 -6.91 15.32 -14.59
C GLN A 169 -6.03 15.75 -13.40
N PRO A 170 -4.92 16.46 -13.65
CA PRO A 170 -4.14 17.04 -12.56
C PRO A 170 -4.95 18.14 -11.89
N GLU A 171 -5.20 18.00 -10.60
CA GLU A 171 -5.70 19.12 -9.80
C GLU A 171 -4.50 19.98 -9.37
N ASP A 172 -4.37 21.16 -9.96
CA ASP A 172 -3.29 22.11 -9.65
C ASP A 172 -3.56 22.94 -8.39
N GLU A 173 -4.74 22.83 -7.77
CA GLU A 173 -5.09 23.61 -6.58
C GLU A 173 -5.51 22.69 -5.45
N ALA A 174 -4.80 22.77 -4.32
CA ALA A 174 -5.31 22.27 -3.05
C ALA A 174 -6.64 22.97 -2.77
N VAL A 175 -7.73 22.22 -2.71
CA VAL A 175 -9.02 22.72 -2.24
C VAL A 175 -8.75 23.32 -0.85
N GLY A 176 -8.87 24.64 -0.73
CA GLY A 176 -8.67 25.34 0.53
C GLY A 176 -9.68 24.80 1.55
N GLU A 177 -9.28 24.74 2.83
CA GLU A 177 -10.18 24.31 3.91
C GLU A 177 -11.53 25.07 3.90
N ASP A 178 -11.55 26.30 3.38
CA ASP A 178 -12.73 27.16 3.25
C ASP A 178 -13.75 26.69 2.20
N ASP A 179 -13.35 25.85 1.24
CA ASP A 179 -14.25 25.35 0.18
C ASP A 179 -15.01 24.08 0.59
N ILE A 180 -14.62 23.45 1.71
CA ILE A 180 -15.25 22.22 2.21
C ILE A 180 -16.56 22.50 2.96
N TYR A 181 -16.79 23.73 3.41
CA TYR A 181 -17.92 24.12 4.26
C TYR A 181 -18.94 25.06 3.57
N ARG A 182 -18.91 25.18 2.27
CA ARG A 182 -19.95 25.83 1.47
C ARG A 182 -20.83 24.79 0.78
#